data_a140b050998f4223759b910bb2d3ee55
#
_entry.id   a140b050998f4223759b910bb2d3ee55
#
_cell.length_a   1.000
_cell.length_b   1.000
_cell.length_c   1.000
_cell.angle_alpha   90.00
_cell.angle_beta   90.00
_cell.angle_gamma   90.00
#
_symmetry.space_group_name_H-M   'P 1'
#
loop_
_entity.id
_entity.type
_entity.pdbx_description
1 polymer ?
#
loop_
_entity_poly.entity_id
_entity_poly.type
_entity_poly.pdbx_seq_one_letter_code
_entity_poly.pdbx_strand_id
1 'polypeptide(L)'
;LGNSSNMFLLLRAKDMGLPDYQVPLLWALVSFTAALFSIPLSALSDRIGRTRLIVGGWLVYSVFYLLLGINGHPALLWPLFAFYGLFMAATEGAEKALVADLVGRDVLGTAFGWFNLTAGFMLLPASIIFGWLWQSINPLTAFAFSAACAFTAVVLLQFWVLRGDASK
;
A
#
# COMPACT_ATOMS: atom_id res chain seq x y z
N LEU A 1 -6.11 -5.65 -6.12
CA LEU A 1 -6.21 -6.97 -5.45
C LEU A 1 -5.11 -7.19 -4.39
N GLY A 2 -3.91 -6.62 -4.56
CA GLY A 2 -2.83 -6.77 -3.58
C GLY A 2 -3.07 -6.06 -2.24
N ASN A 3 -3.83 -4.98 -2.23
CA ASN A 3 -4.11 -4.22 -1.02
C ASN A 3 -5.35 -4.78 -0.32
N SER A 4 -5.17 -5.75 0.58
CA SER A 4 -6.21 -6.23 1.48
C SER A 4 -6.51 -5.22 2.58
N SER A 5 -7.61 -5.42 3.33
CA SER A 5 -7.95 -4.54 4.44
C SER A 5 -6.81 -4.43 5.46
N ASN A 6 -6.50 -3.21 5.88
CA ASN A 6 -5.50 -2.91 6.93
C ASN A 6 -5.78 -3.66 8.25
N MET A 7 -7.02 -4.13 8.44
CA MET A 7 -7.39 -4.96 9.59
C MET A 7 -6.59 -6.25 9.68
N PHE A 8 -6.18 -6.85 8.55
CA PHE A 8 -5.35 -8.06 8.56
C PHE A 8 -3.93 -7.82 9.10
N LEU A 9 -3.40 -6.59 8.94
CA LEU A 9 -2.12 -6.21 9.54
C LEU A 9 -2.22 -6.21 11.07
N LEU A 10 -3.31 -5.63 11.60
CA LEU A 10 -3.57 -5.60 13.04
C LEU A 10 -3.90 -6.99 13.59
N LEU A 11 -4.64 -7.81 12.82
CA LEU A 11 -4.90 -9.20 13.17
C LEU A 11 -3.58 -9.98 13.28
N ARG A 12 -2.67 -9.80 12.34
CA ARG A 12 -1.33 -10.43 12.40
C ARG A 12 -0.57 -10.02 13.66
N ALA A 13 -0.59 -8.75 14.03
CA ALA A 13 0.05 -8.27 15.24
C ALA A 13 -0.52 -8.96 16.50
N LYS A 14 -1.84 -9.15 16.53
CA LYS A 14 -2.54 -9.87 17.60
C LYS A 14 -2.18 -11.36 17.63
N ASP A 15 -2.14 -12.03 16.48
CA ASP A 15 -1.72 -13.44 16.37
C ASP A 15 -0.28 -13.67 16.83
N MET A 16 0.57 -12.65 16.70
CA MET A 16 1.95 -12.67 17.20
C MET A 16 2.05 -12.41 18.71
N GLY A 17 0.91 -12.28 19.41
CA GLY A 17 0.87 -12.10 20.86
C GLY A 17 1.00 -10.65 21.33
N LEU A 18 0.78 -9.67 20.47
CA LEU A 18 0.74 -8.27 20.90
C LEU A 18 -0.50 -8.02 21.77
N PRO A 19 -0.37 -7.39 22.95
CA PRO A 19 -1.51 -7.07 23.81
C PRO A 19 -2.53 -6.16 23.11
N ASP A 20 -3.82 -6.35 23.36
CA ASP A 20 -4.91 -5.62 22.69
C ASP A 20 -4.77 -4.10 22.78
N TYR A 21 -4.26 -3.57 23.90
CA TYR A 21 -4.06 -2.12 24.08
C TYR A 21 -2.91 -1.55 23.22
N GLN A 22 -1.99 -2.39 22.74
CA GLN A 22 -0.89 -1.97 21.87
C GLN A 22 -1.27 -1.97 20.38
N VAL A 23 -2.30 -2.72 19.99
CA VAL A 23 -2.73 -2.79 18.59
C VAL A 23 -3.14 -1.42 18.02
N PRO A 24 -3.96 -0.59 18.72
CA PRO A 24 -4.23 0.77 18.27
C PRO A 24 -2.98 1.66 18.21
N LEU A 25 -2.00 1.44 19.10
CA LEU A 25 -0.75 2.21 19.10
C LEU A 25 0.11 1.93 17.86
N LEU A 26 0.11 0.70 17.34
CA LEU A 26 0.76 0.40 16.06
C LEU A 26 0.12 1.22 14.92
N TRP A 27 -1.21 1.32 14.90
CA TRP A 27 -1.89 2.12 13.88
C TRP A 27 -1.65 3.62 14.05
N ALA A 28 -1.58 4.09 15.30
CA ALA A 28 -1.19 5.46 15.60
C ALA A 28 0.24 5.77 15.10
N LEU A 29 1.17 4.81 15.25
CA LEU A 29 2.53 4.93 14.72
C LEU A 29 2.54 5.03 13.19
N VAL A 30 1.76 4.19 12.48
CA VAL A 30 1.59 4.29 11.01
C VAL A 30 1.10 5.68 10.62
N SER A 31 0.03 6.16 11.27
CA SER A 31 -0.57 7.46 10.98
C SER A 31 0.40 8.62 11.28
N PHE A 32 1.13 8.53 12.38
CA PHE A 32 2.15 9.53 12.75
C PHE A 32 3.28 9.58 11.72
N THR A 33 3.81 8.43 11.34
CA THR A 33 4.87 8.34 10.34
C THR A 33 4.38 8.83 8.98
N ALA A 34 3.16 8.44 8.58
CA ALA A 34 2.55 8.92 7.34
C ALA A 34 2.39 10.44 7.34
N ALA A 35 1.88 11.03 8.42
CA ALA A 35 1.72 12.48 8.54
C ALA A 35 3.07 13.22 8.49
N LEU A 36 4.08 12.72 9.21
CA LEU A 36 5.41 13.33 9.27
C LEU A 36 6.10 13.37 7.89
N PHE A 37 5.96 12.31 7.11
CA PHE A 37 6.63 12.16 5.83
C PHE A 37 5.77 12.53 4.61
N SER A 38 4.48 12.84 4.77
CA SER A 38 3.58 13.17 3.64
C SER A 38 4.04 14.40 2.87
N ILE A 39 4.42 15.49 3.56
CA ILE A 39 4.88 16.74 2.93
C ILE A 39 6.20 16.53 2.18
N PRO A 40 7.29 16.01 2.79
CA PRO A 40 8.55 15.82 2.09
C PRO A 40 8.45 14.83 0.93
N LEU A 41 7.67 13.74 1.06
CA LEU A 41 7.48 12.78 -0.02
C LEU A 41 6.60 13.33 -1.14
N SER A 42 5.59 14.14 -0.83
CA SER A 42 4.82 14.86 -1.84
C SER A 42 5.71 15.82 -2.65
N ALA A 43 6.53 16.62 -1.97
CA ALA A 43 7.50 17.50 -2.63
C ALA A 43 8.54 16.71 -3.46
N LEU A 44 8.94 15.53 -3.01
CA LEU A 44 9.80 14.63 -3.76
C LEU A 44 9.12 14.11 -5.03
N SER A 45 7.80 13.81 -4.97
CA SER A 45 7.03 13.35 -6.13
C SER A 45 7.02 14.36 -7.27
N ASP A 46 6.98 15.64 -6.94
CA ASP A 46 7.01 16.72 -7.93
C ASP A 46 8.39 16.83 -8.64
N ARG A 47 9.47 16.40 -7.97
CA ARG A 47 10.85 16.45 -8.52
C ARG A 47 11.21 15.21 -9.33
N ILE A 48 10.93 14.01 -8.81
CA ILE A 48 11.34 12.74 -9.45
C ILE A 48 10.27 12.15 -10.37
N GLY A 49 9.06 12.71 -10.32
CA GLY A 49 7.88 12.23 -11.05
C GLY A 49 7.01 11.29 -10.19
N ARG A 50 5.69 11.48 -10.30
CA ARG A 50 4.69 10.78 -9.47
C ARG A 50 4.73 9.27 -9.66
N THR A 51 4.84 8.80 -10.90
CA THR A 51 4.90 7.37 -11.22
C THR A 51 6.08 6.68 -10.56
N ARG A 52 7.26 7.31 -10.54
CA ARG A 52 8.46 6.74 -9.91
C ARG A 52 8.29 6.61 -8.40
N LEU A 53 7.66 7.59 -7.76
CA LEU A 53 7.37 7.52 -6.32
C LEU A 53 6.36 6.42 -6.00
N ILE A 54 5.29 6.28 -6.80
CA ILE A 54 4.29 5.22 -6.65
C ILE A 54 4.94 3.84 -6.80
N VAL A 55 5.77 3.65 -7.83
CA VAL A 55 6.53 2.39 -8.03
C VAL A 55 7.41 2.08 -6.82
N GLY A 56 8.17 3.07 -6.33
CA GLY A 56 8.97 2.94 -5.12
C GLY A 56 8.13 2.56 -3.90
N GLY A 57 7.00 3.22 -3.70
CA GLY A 57 6.06 2.91 -2.62
C GLY A 57 5.51 1.48 -2.69
N TRP A 58 5.09 1.02 -3.88
CA TRP A 58 4.60 -0.35 -4.04
C TRP A 58 5.69 -1.42 -3.86
N LEU A 59 6.94 -1.11 -4.16
CA LEU A 59 8.07 -1.98 -3.80
C LEU A 59 8.26 -2.05 -2.29
N VAL A 60 8.20 -0.91 -1.59
CA VAL A 60 8.22 -0.85 -0.12
C VAL A 60 7.08 -1.69 0.47
N TYR A 61 5.88 -1.56 -0.08
CA TYR A 61 4.72 -2.36 0.31
C TYR A 61 4.98 -3.87 0.14
N SER A 62 5.50 -4.29 -1.02
CA SER A 62 5.77 -5.70 -1.30
C SER A 62 6.78 -6.28 -0.30
N VAL A 63 7.85 -5.53 -0.01
CA VAL A 63 8.86 -5.93 0.98
C VAL A 63 8.26 -5.99 2.39
N PHE A 64 7.47 -4.98 2.77
CA PHE A 64 6.81 -4.95 4.08
C PHE A 64 5.90 -6.16 4.29
N TYR A 65 5.07 -6.50 3.29
CA TYR A 65 4.16 -7.64 3.38
C TYR A 65 4.90 -8.97 3.48
N LEU A 66 6.00 -9.16 2.73
CA LEU A 66 6.85 -10.34 2.86
C LEU A 66 7.48 -10.41 4.25
N LEU A 67 8.07 -9.31 4.73
CA LEU A 67 8.69 -9.26 6.05
C LEU A 67 7.67 -9.54 7.15
N LEU A 68 6.47 -8.99 7.07
CA LEU A 68 5.41 -9.24 8.04
C LEU A 68 4.93 -10.69 8.01
N GLY A 69 4.88 -11.31 6.81
CA GLY A 69 4.52 -12.72 6.64
C GLY A 69 5.51 -13.66 7.31
N ILE A 70 6.81 -13.44 7.13
CA ILE A 70 7.88 -14.30 7.69
C ILE A 70 8.28 -13.93 9.13
N ASN A 71 7.89 -12.74 9.61
CA ASN A 71 8.25 -12.28 10.94
C ASN A 71 7.64 -13.18 12.04
N GLY A 72 8.48 -13.64 12.97
CA GLY A 72 8.08 -14.40 14.16
C GLY A 72 8.25 -13.63 15.47
N HIS A 73 8.78 -12.39 15.47
CA HIS A 73 9.08 -11.64 16.68
C HIS A 73 8.20 -10.39 16.84
N PRO A 74 7.38 -10.28 17.91
CA PRO A 74 6.51 -9.13 18.13
C PRO A 74 7.23 -7.77 18.16
N ALA A 75 8.47 -7.74 18.67
CA ALA A 75 9.26 -6.50 18.76
C ALA A 75 9.53 -5.86 17.38
N LEU A 76 9.63 -6.66 16.30
CA LEU A 76 9.84 -6.17 14.96
C LEU A 76 8.58 -5.54 14.32
N LEU A 77 7.41 -5.70 14.93
CA LEU A 77 6.20 -5.05 14.45
C LEU A 77 6.32 -3.53 14.46
N TRP A 78 6.93 -2.96 15.49
CA TRP A 78 7.06 -1.50 15.61
C TRP A 78 7.84 -0.86 14.44
N PRO A 79 9.07 -1.26 14.14
CA PRO A 79 9.78 -0.71 12.99
C PRO A 79 9.10 -1.07 11.64
N LEU A 80 8.49 -2.25 11.51
CA LEU A 80 7.77 -2.63 10.31
C LEU A 80 6.56 -1.73 10.06
N PHE A 81 5.76 -1.43 11.08
CA PHE A 81 4.60 -0.54 10.94
C PHE A 81 5.01 0.92 10.71
N ALA A 82 6.11 1.38 11.31
CA ALA A 82 6.67 2.69 10.96
C ALA A 82 7.09 2.75 9.48
N PHE A 83 7.70 1.70 8.96
CA PHE A 83 8.07 1.57 7.55
C PHE A 83 6.83 1.52 6.63
N TYR A 84 5.75 0.87 7.06
CA TYR A 84 4.47 0.90 6.36
C TYR A 84 3.87 2.30 6.27
N GLY A 85 4.04 3.12 7.31
CA GLY A 85 3.65 4.54 7.29
C GLY A 85 4.38 5.35 6.21
N LEU A 86 5.66 5.04 5.92
CA LEU A 86 6.39 5.65 4.80
C LEU A 86 5.77 5.28 3.45
N PHE A 87 5.37 4.02 3.27
CA PHE A 87 4.64 3.61 2.07
C PHE A 87 3.35 4.43 1.89
N MET A 88 2.53 4.54 2.93
CA MET A 88 1.30 5.33 2.88
C MET A 88 1.58 6.80 2.53
N ALA A 89 2.59 7.41 3.17
CA ALA A 89 3.00 8.79 2.87
C ALA A 89 3.44 8.98 1.40
N ALA A 90 4.14 7.99 0.83
CA ALA A 90 4.65 8.06 -0.53
C ALA A 90 3.53 7.88 -1.58
N THR A 91 2.56 7.00 -1.32
CA THR A 91 1.59 6.59 -2.34
C THR A 91 0.30 7.40 -2.33
N GLU A 92 -0.31 7.66 -1.16
CA GLU A 92 -1.64 8.27 -1.09
C GLU A 92 -1.72 9.65 -1.77
N GLY A 93 -0.73 10.50 -1.55
CA GLY A 93 -0.67 11.81 -2.18
C GLY A 93 -0.34 11.73 -3.67
N ALA A 94 0.64 10.90 -4.03
CA ALA A 94 1.11 10.76 -5.40
C ALA A 94 0.06 10.11 -6.31
N GLU A 95 -0.69 9.12 -5.84
CA GLU A 95 -1.78 8.48 -6.60
C GLU A 95 -2.91 9.48 -6.90
N LYS A 96 -3.36 10.23 -5.91
CA LYS A 96 -4.39 11.27 -6.10
C LYS A 96 -3.90 12.38 -7.04
N ALA A 97 -2.66 12.79 -6.89
CA ALA A 97 -2.06 13.79 -7.75
C ALA A 97 -1.89 13.29 -9.18
N LEU A 98 -1.53 12.00 -9.38
CA LEU A 98 -1.48 11.39 -10.71
C LEU A 98 -2.85 11.39 -11.38
N VAL A 99 -3.93 11.05 -10.65
CA VAL A 99 -5.30 11.14 -11.18
C VAL A 99 -5.61 12.56 -11.62
N ALA A 100 -5.25 13.57 -10.81
CA ALA A 100 -5.50 14.96 -11.13
C ALA A 100 -4.72 15.45 -12.37
N ASP A 101 -3.52 14.92 -12.62
CA ASP A 101 -2.72 15.27 -13.80
C ASP A 101 -3.24 14.66 -15.10
N LEU A 102 -3.96 13.53 -15.00
CA LEU A 102 -4.45 12.80 -16.17
C LEU A 102 -5.78 13.32 -16.72
N VAL A 103 -6.49 14.18 -15.96
CA VAL A 103 -7.83 14.65 -16.34
C VAL A 103 -7.93 16.17 -16.31
N GLY A 104 -8.87 16.73 -17.07
CA GLY A 104 -9.21 18.16 -17.00
C GLY A 104 -9.88 18.54 -15.69
N ARG A 105 -9.80 19.81 -15.32
CA ARG A 105 -10.37 20.33 -14.06
C ARG A 105 -11.90 20.19 -13.98
N ASP A 106 -12.56 20.21 -15.09
CA ASP A 106 -14.02 20.07 -15.25
C ASP A 106 -14.56 18.70 -14.88
N VAL A 107 -13.75 17.63 -15.02
CA VAL A 107 -14.13 16.24 -14.71
C VAL A 107 -13.39 15.64 -13.50
N LEU A 108 -12.64 16.47 -12.78
CA LEU A 108 -11.78 16.03 -11.67
C LEU A 108 -12.56 15.29 -10.57
N GLY A 109 -13.74 15.81 -10.19
CA GLY A 109 -14.60 15.17 -9.19
C GLY A 109 -15.08 13.78 -9.63
N THR A 110 -15.46 13.64 -10.89
CA THR A 110 -15.88 12.37 -11.48
C THR A 110 -14.72 11.37 -11.54
N ALA A 111 -13.51 11.82 -11.89
CA ALA A 111 -12.32 10.98 -11.93
C ALA A 111 -11.96 10.44 -10.53
N PHE A 112 -12.00 11.27 -9.49
CA PHE A 112 -11.84 10.81 -8.11
C PHE A 112 -12.95 9.87 -7.66
N GLY A 113 -14.19 10.11 -8.10
CA GLY A 113 -15.31 9.20 -7.85
C GLY A 113 -15.03 7.80 -8.41
N TRP A 114 -14.62 7.70 -9.68
CA TRP A 114 -14.25 6.43 -10.31
C TRP A 114 -13.04 5.78 -9.69
N PHE A 115 -12.00 6.55 -9.34
CA PHE A 115 -10.81 6.04 -8.66
C PHE A 115 -11.17 5.39 -7.33
N ASN A 116 -11.93 6.10 -6.47
CA ASN A 116 -12.33 5.58 -5.16
C ASN A 116 -13.31 4.40 -5.28
N LEU A 117 -14.25 4.45 -6.24
CA LEU A 117 -15.18 3.34 -6.50
C LEU A 117 -14.42 2.07 -6.89
N THR A 118 -13.47 2.18 -7.83
CA THR A 118 -12.65 1.04 -8.28
C THR A 118 -11.80 0.50 -7.15
N ALA A 119 -11.14 1.37 -6.38
CA ALA A 119 -10.33 0.96 -5.23
C ALA A 119 -11.19 0.25 -4.16
N GLY A 120 -12.34 0.81 -3.80
CA GLY A 120 -13.27 0.22 -2.83
C GLY A 120 -13.88 -1.09 -3.30
N PHE A 121 -14.28 -1.16 -4.59
CA PHE A 121 -14.83 -2.39 -5.17
C PHE A 121 -13.79 -3.51 -5.21
N MET A 122 -12.52 -3.20 -5.52
CA MET A 122 -11.43 -4.18 -5.54
C MET A 122 -10.96 -4.60 -4.15
N LEU A 123 -11.25 -3.80 -3.12
CA LEU A 123 -10.92 -4.14 -1.74
C LEU A 123 -11.71 -5.35 -1.23
N LEU A 124 -12.96 -5.53 -1.67
CA LEU A 124 -13.80 -6.66 -1.28
C LEU A 124 -13.21 -8.01 -1.72
N PRO A 125 -13.00 -8.28 -3.03
CA PRO A 125 -12.40 -9.55 -3.46
C PRO A 125 -10.98 -9.72 -2.91
N ALA A 126 -10.19 -8.65 -2.79
CA ALA A 126 -8.87 -8.71 -2.18
C ALA A 126 -8.93 -9.24 -0.75
N SER A 127 -9.83 -8.70 0.07
CA SER A 127 -10.00 -9.12 1.46
C SER A 127 -10.56 -10.54 1.59
N ILE A 128 -11.47 -10.94 0.71
CA ILE A 128 -12.01 -12.31 0.68
C ILE A 128 -10.91 -13.31 0.35
N ILE A 129 -10.13 -13.07 -0.72
CA ILE A 129 -9.03 -13.94 -1.13
C ILE A 129 -7.97 -14.01 -0.03
N PHE A 130 -7.59 -12.86 0.54
CA PHE A 130 -6.61 -12.80 1.61
C PHE A 130 -7.07 -13.59 2.85
N GLY A 131 -8.31 -13.38 3.30
CA GLY A 131 -8.89 -14.07 4.44
C GLY A 131 -9.02 -15.59 4.21
N TRP A 132 -9.39 -15.98 2.99
CA TRP A 132 -9.45 -17.38 2.61
C TRP A 132 -8.06 -18.06 2.63
N LEU A 133 -7.04 -17.43 2.04
CA LEU A 133 -5.66 -17.92 2.07
C LEU A 133 -5.12 -18.01 3.50
N TRP A 134 -5.45 -17.01 4.33
CA TRP A 134 -5.06 -17.00 5.74
C TRP A 134 -5.61 -18.18 6.52
N GLN A 135 -6.91 -18.46 6.36
CA GLN A 135 -7.59 -19.52 7.11
C GLN A 135 -7.33 -20.91 6.53
N SER A 136 -7.27 -21.03 5.19
CA SER A 136 -7.18 -22.34 4.53
C SER A 136 -5.75 -22.88 4.39
N ILE A 137 -4.76 -21.98 4.40
CA ILE A 137 -3.35 -22.37 4.22
C ILE A 137 -2.53 -21.87 5.41
N ASN A 138 -2.14 -20.61 5.41
CA ASN A 138 -1.44 -19.93 6.51
C ASN A 138 -1.31 -18.41 6.26
N PRO A 139 -0.99 -17.61 7.30
CA PRO A 139 -0.78 -16.16 7.14
C PRO A 139 0.30 -15.79 6.13
N LEU A 140 1.42 -16.52 6.11
CA LEU A 140 2.53 -16.25 5.18
C LEU A 140 2.07 -16.29 3.72
N THR A 141 1.26 -17.28 3.33
CA THR A 141 0.73 -17.40 1.96
C THR A 141 -0.13 -16.20 1.59
N ALA A 142 -0.97 -15.72 2.51
CA ALA A 142 -1.82 -14.55 2.27
C ALA A 142 -0.98 -13.29 2.05
N PHE A 143 0.05 -13.07 2.89
CA PHE A 143 0.97 -11.95 2.74
C PHE A 143 1.82 -12.05 1.48
N ALA A 144 2.33 -13.24 1.14
CA ALA A 144 3.11 -13.47 -0.08
C ALA A 144 2.26 -13.24 -1.34
N PHE A 145 1.00 -13.66 -1.35
CA PHE A 145 0.07 -13.37 -2.43
C PHE A 145 -0.11 -11.86 -2.65
N SER A 146 -0.37 -11.10 -1.58
CA SER A 146 -0.51 -9.64 -1.67
C SER A 146 0.77 -8.96 -2.16
N ALA A 147 1.93 -9.39 -1.66
CA ALA A 147 3.22 -8.90 -2.12
C ALA A 147 3.46 -9.19 -3.61
N ALA A 148 3.13 -10.39 -4.08
CA ALA A 148 3.23 -10.78 -5.49
C ALA A 148 2.30 -9.95 -6.39
N CYS A 149 1.06 -9.69 -5.94
CA CYS A 149 0.13 -8.81 -6.66
C CYS A 149 0.67 -7.38 -6.79
N ALA A 150 1.21 -6.83 -5.70
CA ALA A 150 1.79 -5.48 -5.71
C ALA A 150 3.03 -5.43 -6.61
N PHE A 151 3.91 -6.41 -6.54
CA PHE A 151 5.07 -6.51 -7.44
C PHE A 151 4.67 -6.63 -8.91
N THR A 152 3.63 -7.42 -9.21
CA THR A 152 3.08 -7.53 -10.57
C THR A 152 2.55 -6.16 -11.05
N ALA A 153 1.88 -5.40 -10.18
CA ALA A 153 1.42 -4.06 -10.51
C ALA A 153 2.58 -3.10 -10.80
N VAL A 154 3.69 -3.18 -10.05
CA VAL A 154 4.92 -2.43 -10.34
C VAL A 154 5.45 -2.75 -11.73
N VAL A 155 5.56 -4.03 -12.07
CA VAL A 155 6.05 -4.48 -13.39
C VAL A 155 5.14 -3.95 -14.51
N LEU A 156 3.83 -4.10 -14.37
CA LEU A 156 2.86 -3.61 -15.36
C LEU A 156 2.93 -2.09 -15.54
N LEU A 157 3.04 -1.33 -14.45
CA LEU A 157 3.16 0.13 -14.51
C LEU A 157 4.46 0.56 -15.19
N GLN A 158 5.57 -0.10 -14.90
CA GLN A 158 6.86 0.15 -15.55
C GLN A 158 6.79 -0.11 -17.07
N PHE A 159 6.20 -1.22 -17.49
CA PHE A 159 6.02 -1.51 -18.92
C PHE A 159 5.14 -0.49 -19.62
N TRP A 160 4.10 0.00 -18.94
CA TRP A 160 3.21 1.03 -19.49
C TRP A 160 3.91 2.37 -19.65
N VAL A 161 4.70 2.79 -18.65
CA VAL A 161 5.50 4.03 -18.71
C VAL A 161 6.55 3.97 -19.80
N LEU A 162 7.31 2.86 -19.91
CA LEU A 162 8.33 2.69 -20.94
C LEU A 162 7.74 2.75 -22.36
N ARG A 163 6.51 2.23 -22.56
CA ARG A 163 5.83 2.35 -23.85
C ARG A 163 5.33 3.76 -24.14
N GLY A 164 4.91 4.50 -23.13
CA GLY A 164 4.45 5.89 -23.26
C GLY A 164 5.58 6.85 -23.63
N ASP A 165 6.78 6.63 -23.13
CA ASP A 165 7.98 7.43 -23.47
C ASP A 165 8.52 7.11 -24.88
N ALA A 166 8.33 5.91 -25.37
CA ALA A 166 8.75 5.51 -26.73
C ALA A 166 7.82 6.04 -27.85
N SER A 167 6.68 6.62 -27.50
CA SER A 167 5.67 7.15 -28.45
C SER A 167 5.69 8.69 -28.55
N LYS A 168 6.59 9.37 -27.85
CA LYS A 168 6.86 10.81 -27.94
C LYS A 168 8.18 11.08 -28.63
#